data_d896c82f79155cc3e0c442e57e10f590
#
_entry.id   d896c82f79155cc3e0c442e57e10f590
#
_cell.length_a   1.000
_cell.length_b   1.000
_cell.length_c   1.000
_cell.angle_alpha   90.00
_cell.angle_beta   90.00
_cell.angle_gamma   90.00
#
_symmetry.space_group_name_H-M   'P 1'
#
loop_
_entity.id
_entity.type
_entity.pdbx_description
1 polymer ?
#
loop_
_entity_poly.entity_id
_entity_poly.type
_entity_poly.pdbx_seq_one_letter_code
_entity_poly.pdbx_strand_id
1 'polypeptide(L)'
;MAAWTALLFLLGAAGVGPVPSQGSRGDREPVYRDCVAQCERRNCSEAGLRHFRSRQPLYMSLTGWTCRDDCKYECMWVTVGLYLQEGSKVPQFHGKEPASAFASFLNGLANLVMLNRYKATVPRSSPMYHTCIAFSWVSLNAWFWSMVFHTRETNLTEKMDYFCASAVILYSVYLCCVRTLGLKRPAFATAFGGFLILFLACHVSYLTLVRFDYGYNMAANVTIGLLNLVWWLGWCMQNQQRLPYVWKCVVVVLLLQALALLELLDFPPLFWVFDAHAIWHISTIPVNILFYSFLVDDSLYLLKANSEILKID
;
A
#
# COMPACT_ATOMS: atom_id res chain seq x y z
N MET A 1 15.59 -17.47 -8.23
CA MET A 1 14.62 -16.36 -8.31
C MET A 1 13.15 -16.82 -8.21
N ALA A 2 12.74 -17.91 -8.82
CA ALA A 2 11.38 -18.46 -8.65
C ALA A 2 11.03 -18.88 -7.20
N ALA A 3 12.03 -19.25 -6.39
CA ALA A 3 11.84 -19.63 -4.99
C ALA A 3 11.41 -18.45 -4.08
N TRP A 4 11.74 -17.23 -4.45
CA TRP A 4 11.43 -16.03 -3.66
C TRP A 4 9.98 -15.55 -3.80
N THR A 5 9.42 -15.71 -4.99
CA THR A 5 7.99 -15.44 -5.22
C THR A 5 7.10 -16.47 -4.52
N ALA A 6 7.54 -17.74 -4.45
CA ALA A 6 6.82 -18.78 -3.72
C ALA A 6 6.81 -18.55 -2.20
N LEU A 7 7.87 -17.97 -1.62
CA LEU A 7 7.94 -17.68 -0.18
C LEU A 7 6.94 -16.60 0.24
N LEU A 8 6.72 -15.57 -0.60
CA LEU A 8 5.71 -14.53 -0.35
C LEU A 8 4.28 -15.08 -0.42
N PHE A 9 4.03 -16.09 -1.26
CA PHE A 9 2.73 -16.78 -1.31
C PHE A 9 2.53 -17.76 -0.15
N LEU A 10 3.58 -18.39 0.37
CA LEU A 10 3.50 -19.35 1.47
C LEU A 10 3.29 -18.68 2.85
N LEU A 11 3.76 -17.44 3.04
CA LEU A 11 3.49 -16.66 4.25
C LEU A 11 2.00 -16.29 4.43
N GLY A 12 1.21 -16.31 3.36
CA GLY A 12 -0.25 -16.11 3.42
C GLY A 12 -1.06 -17.32 3.87
N ALA A 13 -0.46 -18.51 3.95
CA ALA A 13 -1.19 -19.77 4.18
C ALA A 13 -1.07 -20.33 5.60
N ALA A 14 -0.28 -19.73 6.49
CA ALA A 14 -0.20 -20.15 7.89
C ALA A 14 -1.51 -19.80 8.61
N GLY A 15 -2.35 -20.80 8.87
CA GLY A 15 -3.68 -20.70 9.44
C GLY A 15 -3.73 -19.87 10.73
N VAL A 16 -4.30 -18.68 10.61
CA VAL A 16 -4.60 -17.81 11.75
C VAL A 16 -6.02 -18.13 12.20
N GLY A 17 -6.16 -18.71 13.37
CA GLY A 17 -7.47 -18.84 14.04
C GLY A 17 -8.11 -17.44 14.22
N PRO A 18 -9.44 -17.33 14.31
CA PRO A 18 -10.12 -16.06 14.41
C PRO A 18 -9.83 -15.39 15.76
N VAL A 19 -8.86 -14.47 15.79
CA VAL A 19 -8.76 -13.49 16.87
C VAL A 19 -9.76 -12.37 16.50
N PRO A 20 -10.71 -12.00 17.39
CA PRO A 20 -11.62 -10.90 17.09
C PRO A 20 -10.82 -9.62 16.88
N SER A 21 -10.91 -9.05 15.68
CA SER A 21 -10.35 -7.74 15.39
C SER A 21 -10.99 -6.74 16.35
N GLN A 22 -10.18 -6.04 17.16
CA GLN A 22 -10.68 -4.88 17.88
C GLN A 22 -10.88 -3.80 16.82
N GLY A 23 -12.14 -3.58 16.41
CA GLY A 23 -12.51 -2.54 15.44
C GLY A 23 -11.91 -1.19 15.79
N SER A 24 -11.89 -0.27 14.82
CA SER A 24 -11.37 1.09 14.98
C SER A 24 -12.04 1.84 16.14
N ARG A 25 -11.53 3.02 16.47
CA ARG A 25 -12.14 3.85 17.52
C ARG A 25 -13.58 4.19 17.16
N GLY A 26 -13.88 4.52 15.89
CA GLY A 26 -15.21 4.83 15.41
C GLY A 26 -16.19 3.66 15.53
N ASP A 27 -15.73 2.42 15.25
CA ASP A 27 -16.57 1.23 15.36
C ASP A 27 -17.02 0.92 16.80
N ARG A 28 -16.31 1.46 17.77
CA ARG A 28 -16.63 1.30 19.20
C ARG A 28 -17.50 2.40 19.77
N GLU A 29 -17.71 3.49 19.00
CA GLU A 29 -18.55 4.61 19.44
C GLU A 29 -19.99 4.17 19.68
N PRO A 30 -20.58 4.48 20.85
CA PRO A 30 -21.92 4.05 21.19
C PRO A 30 -22.96 4.50 20.16
N VAL A 31 -22.88 5.76 19.71
CA VAL A 31 -23.80 6.35 18.72
C VAL A 31 -23.78 5.56 17.40
N TYR A 32 -22.58 5.20 16.93
CA TYR A 32 -22.41 4.38 15.72
C TYR A 32 -23.03 2.99 15.90
N ARG A 33 -22.72 2.32 16.99
CA ARG A 33 -23.23 0.97 17.28
C ARG A 33 -24.76 0.93 17.40
N ASP A 34 -25.33 1.89 18.07
CA ASP A 34 -26.78 2.01 18.23
C ASP A 34 -27.46 2.28 16.88
N CYS A 35 -26.90 3.16 16.06
CA CYS A 35 -27.36 3.40 14.69
C CYS A 35 -27.32 2.11 13.87
N VAL A 36 -26.20 1.38 13.85
CA VAL A 36 -26.06 0.12 13.09
C VAL A 36 -27.10 -0.90 13.56
N ALA A 37 -27.25 -1.10 14.87
CA ALA A 37 -28.21 -2.03 15.41
C ALA A 37 -29.66 -1.65 15.08
N GLN A 38 -29.99 -0.38 15.05
CA GLN A 38 -31.31 0.11 14.66
C GLN A 38 -31.57 -0.05 13.16
N CYS A 39 -30.58 0.29 12.33
CA CYS A 39 -30.64 0.10 10.88
C CYS A 39 -30.80 -1.38 10.51
N GLU A 40 -30.04 -2.27 11.11
CA GLU A 40 -30.15 -3.72 10.88
C GLU A 40 -31.56 -4.24 11.21
N ARG A 41 -32.11 -3.86 12.35
CA ARG A 41 -33.48 -4.26 12.73
C ARG A 41 -34.53 -3.76 11.76
N ARG A 42 -34.37 -2.55 11.24
CA ARG A 42 -35.34 -1.91 10.34
C ARG A 42 -35.20 -2.42 8.90
N ASN A 43 -34.00 -2.49 8.37
CA ASN A 43 -33.74 -2.65 6.94
C ASN A 43 -33.30 -4.07 6.57
N CYS A 44 -32.76 -4.87 7.51
CA CYS A 44 -32.23 -6.19 7.23
C CYS A 44 -33.13 -7.35 7.76
N SER A 45 -34.39 -7.07 8.10
CA SER A 45 -35.42 -8.10 8.30
C SER A 45 -35.71 -8.84 7.00
N GLU A 46 -36.39 -9.98 7.05
CA GLU A 46 -36.68 -10.78 5.84
C GLU A 46 -37.29 -9.99 4.69
N ALA A 47 -38.24 -9.09 4.97
CA ALA A 47 -38.85 -8.22 3.97
C ALA A 47 -37.88 -7.15 3.47
N GLY A 48 -37.14 -6.51 4.37
CA GLY A 48 -36.13 -5.51 4.05
C GLY A 48 -34.96 -6.11 3.25
N LEU A 49 -34.53 -7.31 3.58
CA LEU A 49 -33.46 -8.00 2.85
C LEU A 49 -33.84 -8.31 1.41
N ARG A 50 -35.11 -8.70 1.15
CA ARG A 50 -35.63 -8.88 -0.22
C ARG A 50 -35.61 -7.57 -0.98
N HIS A 51 -36.03 -6.48 -0.34
CA HIS A 51 -36.01 -5.14 -0.93
C HIS A 51 -34.58 -4.66 -1.24
N PHE A 52 -33.66 -4.84 -0.28
CA PHE A 52 -32.22 -4.54 -0.48
C PHE A 52 -31.67 -5.28 -1.71
N ARG A 53 -31.86 -6.61 -1.78
CA ARG A 53 -31.35 -7.43 -2.89
C ARG A 53 -31.94 -7.04 -4.25
N SER A 54 -33.21 -6.62 -4.30
CA SER A 54 -33.84 -6.21 -5.56
C SER A 54 -33.33 -4.88 -6.11
N ARG A 55 -32.75 -4.05 -5.26
CA ARG A 55 -32.19 -2.72 -5.62
C ARG A 55 -30.67 -2.68 -5.63
N GLN A 56 -30.04 -3.75 -5.19
CA GLN A 56 -28.59 -3.82 -5.06
C GLN A 56 -27.94 -3.70 -6.45
N PRO A 57 -27.07 -2.68 -6.68
CA PRO A 57 -26.30 -2.57 -7.91
C PRO A 57 -25.39 -3.77 -8.13
N LEU A 58 -25.09 -4.08 -9.39
CA LEU A 58 -24.27 -5.23 -9.75
C LEU A 58 -22.90 -5.24 -9.06
N TYR A 59 -22.26 -4.09 -8.95
CA TYR A 59 -20.94 -3.97 -8.29
C TYR A 59 -21.02 -4.32 -6.80
N MET A 60 -22.07 -3.95 -6.09
CA MET A 60 -22.27 -4.34 -4.69
C MET A 60 -22.48 -5.84 -4.54
N SER A 61 -23.23 -6.44 -5.46
CA SER A 61 -23.45 -7.90 -5.48
C SER A 61 -22.13 -8.65 -5.73
N LEU A 62 -21.34 -8.21 -6.71
CA LEU A 62 -20.05 -8.81 -7.04
C LEU A 62 -19.00 -8.68 -5.92
N THR A 63 -19.05 -7.60 -5.17
CA THR A 63 -18.13 -7.34 -4.03
C THR A 63 -18.63 -7.95 -2.72
N GLY A 64 -19.75 -8.70 -2.76
CA GLY A 64 -20.31 -9.35 -1.58
C GLY A 64 -20.82 -8.38 -0.52
N TRP A 65 -21.31 -7.21 -0.92
CA TRP A 65 -21.88 -6.21 -0.02
C TRP A 65 -23.21 -6.72 0.55
N THR A 66 -23.29 -6.79 1.86
CA THR A 66 -24.48 -7.23 2.59
C THR A 66 -25.34 -6.05 3.05
N CYS A 67 -26.61 -6.31 3.41
CA CYS A 67 -27.46 -5.29 4.02
C CYS A 67 -26.86 -4.70 5.33
N ARG A 68 -26.12 -5.51 6.06
CA ARG A 68 -25.39 -5.06 7.25
C ARG A 68 -24.27 -4.09 6.91
N ASP A 69 -23.54 -4.35 5.82
CA ASP A 69 -22.47 -3.46 5.35
C ASP A 69 -23.04 -2.11 4.91
N ASP A 70 -24.23 -2.12 4.29
CA ASP A 70 -24.95 -0.91 3.92
C ASP A 70 -25.32 -0.08 5.15
N CYS A 71 -25.89 -0.74 6.18
CA CYS A 71 -26.15 -0.08 7.46
C CYS A 71 -24.89 0.47 8.13
N LYS A 72 -23.79 -0.24 8.10
CA LYS A 72 -22.51 0.26 8.61
C LYS A 72 -22.06 1.50 7.89
N TYR A 73 -22.15 1.50 6.56
CA TYR A 73 -21.77 2.64 5.73
C TYR A 73 -22.65 3.86 5.99
N GLU A 74 -23.98 3.70 6.00
CA GLU A 74 -24.89 4.81 6.32
C GLU A 74 -24.65 5.37 7.74
N CYS A 75 -24.50 4.49 8.73
CA CYS A 75 -24.29 4.91 10.12
C CYS A 75 -22.93 5.57 10.35
N MET A 76 -21.92 5.18 9.60
CA MET A 76 -20.63 5.87 9.60
C MET A 76 -20.83 7.33 9.21
N TRP A 77 -21.52 7.62 8.12
CA TRP A 77 -21.77 8.98 7.66
C TRP A 77 -22.65 9.80 8.61
N VAL A 78 -23.66 9.18 9.20
CA VAL A 78 -24.48 9.82 10.24
C VAL A 78 -23.61 10.24 11.43
N THR A 79 -22.75 9.33 11.89
CA THR A 79 -21.87 9.61 13.03
C THR A 79 -20.83 10.67 12.68
N VAL A 80 -20.20 10.61 11.52
CA VAL A 80 -19.30 11.66 11.02
C VAL A 80 -19.99 13.02 11.01
N GLY A 81 -21.23 13.08 10.51
CA GLY A 81 -22.02 14.33 10.51
C GLY A 81 -22.22 14.92 11.89
N LEU A 82 -22.50 14.11 12.91
CA LEU A 82 -22.65 14.56 14.30
C LEU A 82 -21.33 15.11 14.86
N TYR A 83 -20.22 14.42 14.66
CA TYR A 83 -18.90 14.89 15.11
C TYR A 83 -18.50 16.21 14.46
N LEU A 84 -18.82 16.39 13.17
CA LEU A 84 -18.56 17.65 12.45
C LEU A 84 -19.41 18.81 12.98
N GLN A 85 -20.68 18.55 13.32
CA GLN A 85 -21.56 19.56 13.91
C GLN A 85 -21.09 20.00 15.31
N GLU A 86 -20.52 19.07 16.07
CA GLU A 86 -19.96 19.34 17.38
C GLU A 86 -18.55 19.97 17.34
N GLY A 87 -17.93 20.08 16.16
CA GLY A 87 -16.57 20.55 15.99
C GLY A 87 -15.51 19.59 16.60
N SER A 88 -15.90 18.32 16.81
CA SER A 88 -15.06 17.29 17.41
C SER A 88 -14.26 16.55 16.34
N LYS A 89 -13.08 15.99 16.74
CA LYS A 89 -12.28 15.18 15.83
C LYS A 89 -13.02 13.90 15.46
N VAL A 90 -13.24 13.71 14.16
CA VAL A 90 -13.90 12.51 13.62
C VAL A 90 -13.05 11.29 13.90
N PRO A 91 -13.61 10.23 14.51
CA PRO A 91 -12.88 8.98 14.69
C PRO A 91 -12.80 8.17 13.38
N GLN A 92 -11.76 7.36 13.24
CA GLN A 92 -11.66 6.43 12.11
C GLN A 92 -12.67 5.30 12.26
N PHE A 93 -13.29 4.93 11.14
CA PHE A 93 -14.21 3.80 11.02
C PHE A 93 -13.61 2.74 10.11
N HIS A 94 -13.86 1.46 10.43
CA HIS A 94 -13.64 0.38 9.49
C HIS A 94 -14.92 0.18 8.68
N GLY A 95 -14.83 0.40 7.40
CA GLY A 95 -15.95 0.25 6.49
C GLY A 95 -15.49 -0.03 5.08
N LYS A 96 -16.42 -0.33 4.20
CA LYS A 96 -16.10 -0.44 2.77
C LYS A 96 -15.81 0.94 2.22
N GLU A 97 -14.64 1.09 1.64
CA GLU A 97 -14.11 2.33 1.08
C GLU A 97 -14.01 2.20 -0.45
N PRO A 98 -15.13 2.41 -1.19
CA PRO A 98 -15.15 2.20 -2.63
C PRO A 98 -14.19 3.12 -3.39
N ALA A 99 -13.92 4.31 -2.88
CA ALA A 99 -12.96 5.24 -3.47
C ALA A 99 -11.51 4.70 -3.36
N SER A 100 -11.12 4.23 -2.16
CA SER A 100 -9.82 3.60 -1.91
C SER A 100 -9.66 2.30 -2.69
N ALA A 101 -10.71 1.46 -2.77
CA ALA A 101 -10.70 0.24 -3.57
C ALA A 101 -10.47 0.53 -5.06
N PHE A 102 -11.17 1.52 -5.62
CA PHE A 102 -11.00 1.91 -7.01
C PHE A 102 -9.63 2.54 -7.28
N ALA A 103 -9.16 3.40 -6.38
CA ALA A 103 -7.83 3.99 -6.48
C ALA A 103 -6.71 2.93 -6.37
N SER A 104 -6.86 1.92 -5.51
CA SER A 104 -5.93 0.78 -5.42
C SER A 104 -5.91 -0.04 -6.71
N PHE A 105 -7.07 -0.28 -7.33
CA PHE A 105 -7.14 -0.90 -8.66
C PHE A 105 -6.39 -0.09 -9.71
N LEU A 106 -6.58 1.25 -9.75
CA LEU A 106 -5.87 2.13 -10.68
C LEU A 106 -4.36 2.16 -10.43
N ASN A 107 -3.92 2.12 -9.18
CA ASN A 107 -2.51 1.97 -8.82
C ASN A 107 -1.94 0.63 -9.34
N GLY A 108 -2.65 -0.47 -9.13
CA GLY A 108 -2.28 -1.78 -9.67
C GLY A 108 -2.16 -1.75 -11.20
N LEU A 109 -3.13 -1.15 -11.88
CA LEU A 109 -3.12 -0.99 -13.33
C LEU A 109 -1.95 -0.13 -13.80
N ALA A 110 -1.69 1.02 -13.16
CA ALA A 110 -0.55 1.87 -13.47
C ALA A 110 0.78 1.12 -13.29
N ASN A 111 0.94 0.37 -12.19
CA ASN A 111 2.12 -0.47 -11.97
C ASN A 111 2.28 -1.55 -13.06
N LEU A 112 1.20 -2.20 -13.48
CA LEU A 112 1.23 -3.21 -14.55
C LEU A 112 1.63 -2.61 -15.90
N VAL A 113 1.05 -1.46 -16.26
CA VAL A 113 1.40 -0.72 -17.49
C VAL A 113 2.87 -0.33 -17.47
N MET A 114 3.32 0.23 -16.35
CA MET A 114 4.71 0.67 -16.21
C MET A 114 5.70 -0.50 -16.15
N LEU A 115 5.33 -1.63 -15.56
CA LEU A 115 6.12 -2.87 -15.62
C LEU A 115 6.30 -3.35 -17.07
N ASN A 116 5.22 -3.35 -17.85
CA ASN A 116 5.29 -3.74 -19.27
C ASN A 116 6.16 -2.76 -20.07
N ARG A 117 6.01 -1.46 -19.84
CA ARG A 117 6.88 -0.43 -20.43
C ARG A 117 8.35 -0.63 -20.04
N TYR A 118 8.63 -0.90 -18.76
CA TYR A 118 9.99 -1.18 -18.27
C TYR A 118 10.60 -2.38 -18.99
N LYS A 119 9.86 -3.50 -19.10
CA LYS A 119 10.30 -4.72 -19.80
C LYS A 119 10.55 -4.48 -21.30
N ALA A 120 9.78 -3.63 -21.93
CA ALA A 120 9.93 -3.29 -23.35
C ALA A 120 11.12 -2.35 -23.61
N THR A 121 11.45 -1.47 -22.64
CA THR A 121 12.44 -0.40 -22.82
C THR A 121 13.83 -0.80 -22.30
N VAL A 122 13.90 -1.53 -21.20
CA VAL A 122 15.15 -1.87 -20.52
C VAL A 122 15.59 -3.29 -20.90
N PRO A 123 16.78 -3.48 -21.50
CA PRO A 123 17.31 -4.81 -21.78
C PRO A 123 17.59 -5.60 -20.49
N ARG A 124 17.47 -6.92 -20.57
CA ARG A 124 17.72 -7.84 -19.43
C ARG A 124 19.16 -7.81 -18.92
N SER A 125 20.10 -7.32 -19.74
CA SER A 125 21.52 -7.13 -19.38
C SER A 125 21.75 -5.92 -18.47
N SER A 126 20.77 -5.06 -18.26
CA SER A 126 20.90 -3.97 -17.29
C SER A 126 21.09 -4.49 -15.87
N PRO A 127 22.07 -3.97 -15.10
CA PRO A 127 22.38 -4.48 -13.75
C PRO A 127 21.20 -4.43 -12.77
N MET A 128 20.29 -3.46 -12.94
CA MET A 128 19.11 -3.28 -12.08
C MET A 128 17.86 -4.03 -12.57
N TYR A 129 17.89 -4.64 -13.77
CA TYR A 129 16.71 -5.20 -14.41
C TYR A 129 15.91 -6.13 -13.48
N HIS A 130 16.55 -7.16 -12.93
CA HIS A 130 15.88 -8.15 -12.09
C HIS A 130 15.37 -7.58 -10.78
N THR A 131 16.12 -6.65 -10.18
CA THR A 131 15.72 -5.97 -8.95
C THR A 131 14.48 -5.10 -9.18
N CYS A 132 14.43 -4.34 -10.27
CA CYS A 132 13.25 -3.52 -10.61
C CYS A 132 12.03 -4.37 -10.99
N ILE A 133 12.22 -5.49 -11.70
CA ILE A 133 11.12 -6.43 -12.00
C ILE A 133 10.54 -7.04 -10.71
N ALA A 134 11.41 -7.44 -9.79
CA ALA A 134 10.95 -8.00 -8.51
C ALA A 134 10.22 -6.93 -7.66
N PHE A 135 10.72 -5.69 -7.62
CA PHE A 135 10.02 -4.56 -7.00
C PHE A 135 8.62 -4.39 -7.58
N SER A 136 8.49 -4.45 -8.91
CA SER A 136 7.20 -4.30 -9.59
C SER A 136 6.19 -5.39 -9.17
N TRP A 137 6.64 -6.63 -9.03
CA TRP A 137 5.78 -7.72 -8.57
C TRP A 137 5.37 -7.59 -7.10
N VAL A 138 6.29 -7.13 -6.23
CA VAL A 138 5.97 -6.85 -4.82
C VAL A 138 4.93 -5.72 -4.74
N SER A 139 5.10 -4.65 -5.53
CA SER A 139 4.14 -3.54 -5.60
C SER A 139 2.77 -3.96 -6.14
N LEU A 140 2.73 -4.76 -7.22
CA LEU A 140 1.48 -5.29 -7.76
C LEU A 140 0.72 -6.15 -6.74
N ASN A 141 1.44 -6.99 -5.99
CA ASN A 141 0.85 -7.80 -4.92
C ASN A 141 0.26 -6.92 -3.81
N ALA A 142 0.95 -5.85 -3.43
CA ALA A 142 0.43 -4.91 -2.42
C ALA A 142 -0.84 -4.20 -2.91
N TRP A 143 -0.85 -3.67 -4.13
CA TRP A 143 -2.05 -3.02 -4.67
C TRP A 143 -3.22 -3.98 -4.88
N PHE A 144 -2.94 -5.25 -5.18
CA PHE A 144 -3.97 -6.28 -5.23
C PHE A 144 -4.62 -6.51 -3.86
N TRP A 145 -3.85 -6.69 -2.81
CA TRP A 145 -4.39 -6.91 -1.46
C TRP A 145 -5.05 -5.65 -0.90
N SER A 146 -4.54 -4.47 -1.20
CA SER A 146 -5.16 -3.19 -0.86
C SER A 146 -6.54 -3.06 -1.52
N MET A 147 -6.66 -3.35 -2.82
CA MET A 147 -7.96 -3.37 -3.49
C MET A 147 -8.92 -4.38 -2.86
N VAL A 148 -8.45 -5.58 -2.54
CA VAL A 148 -9.27 -6.63 -1.92
C VAL A 148 -9.74 -6.22 -0.53
N PHE A 149 -8.86 -5.63 0.29
CA PHE A 149 -9.17 -5.14 1.63
C PHE A 149 -10.25 -4.06 1.59
N HIS A 150 -10.07 -3.00 0.81
CA HIS A 150 -11.04 -1.90 0.70
C HIS A 150 -12.36 -2.32 0.04
N THR A 151 -12.35 -3.40 -0.74
CA THR A 151 -13.57 -3.98 -1.32
C THR A 151 -14.32 -4.84 -0.28
N ARG A 152 -13.58 -5.65 0.48
CA ARG A 152 -14.13 -6.55 1.48
C ARG A 152 -13.18 -6.69 2.65
N GLU A 153 -13.50 -5.99 3.70
CA GLU A 153 -12.77 -6.05 4.96
C GLU A 153 -13.02 -7.39 5.67
N THR A 154 -11.94 -8.11 5.91
CA THR A 154 -11.87 -9.29 6.75
C THR A 154 -10.55 -9.27 7.51
N ASN A 155 -10.43 -10.00 8.62
CA ASN A 155 -9.16 -10.11 9.37
C ASN A 155 -7.99 -10.56 8.47
N LEU A 156 -8.25 -11.41 7.47
CA LEU A 156 -7.22 -11.85 6.54
C LEU A 156 -6.82 -10.73 5.58
N THR A 157 -7.80 -10.06 4.94
CA THR A 157 -7.53 -9.02 3.94
C THR A 157 -6.86 -7.81 4.55
N GLU A 158 -7.25 -7.41 5.77
CA GLU A 158 -6.60 -6.37 6.56
C GLU A 158 -5.12 -6.69 6.81
N LYS A 159 -4.82 -7.89 7.34
CA LYS A 159 -3.44 -8.31 7.58
C LYS A 159 -2.62 -8.37 6.31
N MET A 160 -3.19 -8.88 5.21
CA MET A 160 -2.48 -8.98 3.95
C MET A 160 -2.15 -7.62 3.36
N ASP A 161 -3.06 -6.65 3.46
CA ASP A 161 -2.80 -5.27 3.02
C ASP A 161 -1.61 -4.67 3.79
N TYR A 162 -1.63 -4.70 5.11
CA TYR A 162 -0.54 -4.16 5.94
C TYR A 162 0.80 -4.86 5.73
N PHE A 163 0.81 -6.19 5.62
CA PHE A 163 2.04 -6.94 5.42
C PHE A 163 2.65 -6.68 4.04
N CYS A 164 1.81 -6.58 3.01
CA CYS A 164 2.26 -6.29 1.66
C CYS A 164 2.75 -4.83 1.53
N ALA A 165 2.12 -3.87 2.20
CA ALA A 165 2.60 -2.50 2.28
C ALA A 165 4.00 -2.43 2.92
N SER A 166 4.18 -3.08 4.07
CA SER A 166 5.50 -3.18 4.73
C SER A 166 6.56 -3.83 3.83
N ALA A 167 6.17 -4.87 3.07
CA ALA A 167 7.06 -5.53 2.12
C ALA A 167 7.50 -4.60 0.98
N VAL A 168 6.60 -3.74 0.45
CA VAL A 168 6.95 -2.74 -0.58
C VAL A 168 7.94 -1.72 -0.03
N ILE A 169 7.71 -1.20 1.17
CA ILE A 169 8.59 -0.20 1.80
C ILE A 169 9.97 -0.79 2.03
N LEU A 170 10.07 -2.00 2.59
CA LEU A 170 11.34 -2.69 2.79
C LEU A 170 12.04 -3.03 1.47
N TYR A 171 11.27 -3.43 0.45
CA TYR A 171 11.86 -3.68 -0.87
C TYR A 171 12.38 -2.40 -1.53
N SER A 172 11.73 -1.26 -1.31
CA SER A 172 12.23 0.06 -1.76
C SER A 172 13.58 0.41 -1.12
N VAL A 173 13.75 0.10 0.17
CA VAL A 173 15.07 0.23 0.86
C VAL A 173 16.10 -0.72 0.25
N TYR A 174 15.72 -1.97 -0.05
CA TYR A 174 16.59 -2.91 -0.73
C TYR A 174 17.01 -2.43 -2.12
N LEU A 175 16.06 -1.89 -2.90
CA LEU A 175 16.31 -1.31 -4.22
C LEU A 175 17.34 -0.17 -4.13
N CYS A 176 17.19 0.72 -3.15
CA CYS A 176 18.14 1.78 -2.86
C CYS A 176 19.53 1.23 -2.53
N CYS A 177 19.61 0.21 -1.65
CA CYS A 177 20.85 -0.45 -1.28
C CYS A 177 21.54 -1.06 -2.49
N VAL A 178 20.83 -1.82 -3.31
CA VAL A 178 21.41 -2.44 -4.51
C VAL A 178 21.95 -1.37 -5.46
N ARG A 179 21.19 -0.30 -5.69
CA ARG A 179 21.58 0.79 -6.58
C ARG A 179 22.83 1.55 -6.10
N THR A 180 22.92 1.82 -4.82
CA THR A 180 23.95 2.68 -4.27
C THR A 180 25.26 1.94 -3.91
N LEU A 181 25.12 0.76 -3.35
CA LEU A 181 26.24 -0.04 -2.82
C LEU A 181 26.35 -1.42 -3.48
N GLY A 182 25.20 -2.06 -3.75
CA GLY A 182 25.13 -3.47 -4.11
C GLY A 182 25.73 -3.79 -5.45
N LEU A 183 25.65 -2.90 -6.44
CA LEU A 183 26.29 -3.10 -7.75
C LEU A 183 27.82 -3.23 -7.64
N LYS A 184 28.42 -2.56 -6.66
CA LYS A 184 29.86 -2.65 -6.39
C LYS A 184 30.22 -3.77 -5.39
N ARG A 185 29.25 -4.16 -4.55
CA ARG A 185 29.43 -5.11 -3.44
C ARG A 185 28.27 -6.11 -3.37
N PRO A 186 28.17 -7.06 -4.28
CA PRO A 186 27.01 -7.96 -4.38
C PRO A 186 26.80 -8.82 -3.12
N ALA A 187 27.87 -9.25 -2.45
CA ALA A 187 27.79 -9.97 -1.19
C ALA A 187 27.10 -9.14 -0.08
N PHE A 188 27.40 -7.84 -0.02
CA PHE A 188 26.76 -6.94 0.92
C PHE A 188 25.26 -6.80 0.61
N ALA A 189 24.89 -6.61 -0.65
CA ALA A 189 23.47 -6.51 -1.05
C ALA A 189 22.70 -7.79 -0.71
N THR A 190 23.32 -8.96 -0.92
CA THR A 190 22.71 -10.26 -0.57
C THR A 190 22.50 -10.39 0.95
N ALA A 191 23.52 -10.06 1.75
CA ALA A 191 23.42 -10.10 3.21
C ALA A 191 22.36 -9.12 3.74
N PHE A 192 22.35 -7.90 3.19
CA PHE A 192 21.37 -6.88 3.54
C PHE A 192 19.94 -7.30 3.16
N GLY A 193 19.76 -7.90 1.97
CA GLY A 193 18.48 -8.48 1.57
C GLY A 193 18.01 -9.57 2.53
N GLY A 194 18.91 -10.46 2.96
CA GLY A 194 18.62 -11.48 3.98
C GLY A 194 18.19 -10.87 5.31
N PHE A 195 18.87 -9.79 5.75
CA PHE A 195 18.50 -9.04 6.95
C PHE A 195 17.09 -8.44 6.85
N LEU A 196 16.75 -7.81 5.71
CA LEU A 196 15.42 -7.21 5.52
C LEU A 196 14.30 -8.26 5.50
N ILE A 197 14.58 -9.46 4.96
CA ILE A 197 13.61 -10.57 4.98
C ILE A 197 13.41 -11.07 6.41
N LEU A 198 14.48 -11.24 7.17
CA LEU A 198 14.38 -11.63 8.57
C LEU A 198 13.60 -10.60 9.38
N PHE A 199 13.88 -9.30 9.13
CA PHE A 199 13.15 -8.21 9.75
C PHE A 199 11.65 -8.29 9.41
N LEU A 200 11.29 -8.44 8.12
CA LEU A 200 9.89 -8.59 7.71
C LEU A 200 9.24 -9.82 8.37
N ALA A 201 9.94 -10.95 8.42
CA ALA A 201 9.44 -12.17 9.06
C ALA A 201 9.17 -11.95 10.56
N CYS A 202 10.07 -11.28 11.28
CA CYS A 202 9.88 -10.92 12.68
C CYS A 202 8.71 -9.95 12.87
N HIS A 203 8.60 -8.93 12.03
CA HIS A 203 7.51 -7.95 12.05
C HIS A 203 6.14 -8.60 11.83
N VAL A 204 6.02 -9.43 10.79
CA VAL A 204 4.79 -10.18 10.48
C VAL A 204 4.47 -11.18 11.59
N SER A 205 5.48 -11.88 12.14
CA SER A 205 5.29 -12.82 13.24
C SER A 205 4.78 -12.11 14.50
N TYR A 206 5.32 -10.95 14.84
CA TYR A 206 4.84 -10.15 15.97
C TYR A 206 3.37 -9.76 15.79
N LEU A 207 3.02 -9.18 14.63
CA LEU A 207 1.65 -8.73 14.32
C LEU A 207 0.65 -9.90 14.23
N THR A 208 1.11 -11.11 13.92
CA THR A 208 0.25 -12.28 13.74
C THR A 208 0.08 -13.08 15.01
N LEU A 209 1.18 -13.32 15.73
CA LEU A 209 1.24 -14.27 16.84
C LEU A 209 1.13 -13.61 18.22
N VAL A 210 1.59 -12.36 18.34
CA VAL A 210 1.59 -11.66 19.63
C VAL A 210 0.40 -10.71 19.72
N ARG A 211 0.35 -9.71 18.86
CA ARG A 211 -0.71 -8.71 18.84
C ARG A 211 -0.75 -7.98 17.49
N PHE A 212 -1.94 -7.90 16.90
CA PHE A 212 -2.13 -6.99 15.76
C PHE A 212 -2.24 -5.55 16.28
N ASP A 213 -1.15 -4.81 16.18
CA ASP A 213 -1.02 -3.45 16.69
C ASP A 213 -0.81 -2.47 15.53
N TYR A 214 -1.88 -1.73 15.23
CA TYR A 214 -1.87 -0.73 14.15
C TYR A 214 -0.84 0.38 14.40
N GLY A 215 -0.76 0.90 15.63
CA GLY A 215 0.19 1.98 15.98
C GLY A 215 1.64 1.55 15.80
N TYR A 216 1.97 0.32 16.22
CA TYR A 216 3.30 -0.24 15.99
C TYR A 216 3.60 -0.41 14.49
N ASN A 217 2.65 -0.95 13.71
CA ASN A 217 2.81 -1.13 12.27
C ASN A 217 3.05 0.22 11.56
N MET A 218 2.25 1.24 11.91
CA MET A 218 2.39 2.59 11.37
C MET A 218 3.75 3.18 11.72
N ALA A 219 4.16 3.13 12.99
CA ALA A 219 5.45 3.65 13.45
C ALA A 219 6.63 2.96 12.75
N ALA A 220 6.57 1.63 12.59
CA ALA A 220 7.59 0.87 11.87
C ALA A 220 7.68 1.31 10.40
N ASN A 221 6.56 1.38 9.69
CA ASN A 221 6.52 1.76 8.28
C ASN A 221 6.99 3.20 8.06
N VAL A 222 6.58 4.15 8.91
CA VAL A 222 7.05 5.54 8.85
C VAL A 222 8.56 5.62 9.10
N THR A 223 9.08 4.91 10.10
CA THR A 223 10.52 4.90 10.40
C THR A 223 11.34 4.37 9.23
N ILE A 224 10.92 3.23 8.64
CA ILE A 224 11.59 2.65 7.49
C ILE A 224 11.47 3.56 6.27
N GLY A 225 10.31 4.19 6.07
CA GLY A 225 10.08 5.17 5.01
C GLY A 225 11.00 6.40 5.13
N LEU A 226 11.21 6.91 6.34
CA LEU A 226 12.15 8.00 6.59
C LEU A 226 13.61 7.59 6.31
N LEU A 227 14.02 6.39 6.69
CA LEU A 227 15.35 5.86 6.35
C LEU A 227 15.53 5.77 4.83
N ASN A 228 14.50 5.28 4.12
CA ASN A 228 14.51 5.22 2.66
C ASN A 228 14.62 6.61 2.03
N LEU A 229 13.84 7.58 2.52
CA LEU A 229 13.91 8.99 2.10
C LEU A 229 15.32 9.55 2.24
N VAL A 230 15.90 9.47 3.44
CA VAL A 230 17.24 10.03 3.72
C VAL A 230 18.30 9.38 2.82
N TRP A 231 18.21 8.06 2.62
CA TRP A 231 19.16 7.36 1.77
C TRP A 231 19.07 7.77 0.30
N TRP A 232 17.85 7.78 -0.26
CA TRP A 232 17.65 8.25 -1.63
C TRP A 232 18.04 9.71 -1.83
N LEU A 233 17.66 10.61 -0.91
CA LEU A 233 18.05 12.03 -0.99
C LEU A 233 19.57 12.20 -0.93
N GLY A 234 20.25 11.50 -0.03
CA GLY A 234 21.71 11.54 0.05
C GLY A 234 22.38 11.10 -1.25
N TRP A 235 21.89 10.02 -1.87
CA TRP A 235 22.37 9.57 -3.17
C TRP A 235 22.04 10.58 -4.28
N CYS A 236 20.85 11.14 -4.30
CA CYS A 236 20.42 12.14 -5.26
C CYS A 236 21.29 13.40 -5.21
N MET A 237 21.57 13.90 -4.00
CA MET A 237 22.44 15.09 -3.80
C MET A 237 23.86 14.87 -4.34
N GLN A 238 24.41 13.67 -4.15
CA GLN A 238 25.75 13.32 -4.65
C GLN A 238 25.79 13.20 -6.18
N ASN A 239 24.67 12.93 -6.84
CA ASN A 239 24.61 12.62 -8.26
C ASN A 239 23.88 13.68 -9.10
N GLN A 240 23.33 14.73 -8.52
CA GLN A 240 22.50 15.75 -9.21
C GLN A 240 23.19 16.42 -10.39
N GLN A 241 24.51 16.61 -10.34
CA GLN A 241 25.27 17.23 -11.44
C GLN A 241 25.58 16.25 -12.58
N ARG A 242 25.55 14.94 -12.31
CA ARG A 242 25.93 13.90 -13.28
C ARG A 242 24.73 13.24 -13.94
N LEU A 243 23.60 13.15 -13.26
CA LEU A 243 22.42 12.41 -13.65
C LEU A 243 21.20 13.35 -13.76
N PRO A 244 20.86 13.78 -14.98
CA PRO A 244 19.81 14.82 -15.17
C PRO A 244 18.40 14.36 -14.77
N TYR A 245 18.16 13.06 -14.62
CA TYR A 245 16.86 12.46 -14.23
C TYR A 245 16.68 12.28 -12.72
N VAL A 246 17.67 12.59 -11.91
CA VAL A 246 17.65 12.39 -10.43
C VAL A 246 16.52 13.17 -9.78
N TRP A 247 16.12 14.33 -10.34
CA TRP A 247 15.00 15.10 -9.82
C TRP A 247 13.70 14.28 -9.71
N LYS A 248 13.49 13.28 -10.59
CA LYS A 248 12.32 12.39 -10.53
C LYS A 248 12.30 11.60 -9.22
N CYS A 249 13.46 11.07 -8.82
CA CYS A 249 13.61 10.38 -7.55
C CYS A 249 13.35 11.31 -6.35
N VAL A 250 13.94 12.51 -6.36
CA VAL A 250 13.73 13.52 -5.31
C VAL A 250 12.24 13.84 -5.15
N VAL A 251 11.55 14.14 -6.26
CA VAL A 251 10.11 14.44 -6.23
C VAL A 251 9.31 13.26 -5.68
N VAL A 252 9.60 12.03 -6.13
CA VAL A 252 8.90 10.83 -5.66
C VAL A 252 9.05 10.63 -4.16
N VAL A 253 10.28 10.64 -3.65
CA VAL A 253 10.50 10.37 -2.22
C VAL A 253 9.94 11.46 -1.31
N LEU A 254 9.97 12.72 -1.74
CA LEU A 254 9.37 13.84 -1.01
C LEU A 254 7.83 13.76 -1.04
N LEU A 255 7.24 13.47 -2.19
CA LEU A 255 5.78 13.32 -2.31
C LEU A 255 5.27 12.15 -1.47
N LEU A 256 5.96 10.99 -1.48
CA LEU A 256 5.56 9.85 -0.66
C LEU A 256 5.54 10.20 0.83
N GLN A 257 6.50 10.99 1.31
CA GLN A 257 6.49 11.43 2.71
C GLN A 257 5.40 12.47 3.00
N ALA A 258 5.17 13.40 2.08
CA ALA A 258 4.08 14.37 2.22
C ALA A 258 2.71 13.67 2.24
N LEU A 259 2.53 12.63 1.40
CA LEU A 259 1.32 11.81 1.40
C LEU A 259 1.18 10.96 2.67
N ALA A 260 2.28 10.45 3.23
CA ALA A 260 2.25 9.76 4.52
C ALA A 260 1.84 10.70 5.67
N LEU A 261 2.24 11.97 5.62
CA LEU A 261 1.75 12.99 6.57
C LEU A 261 0.25 13.28 6.39
N LEU A 262 -0.26 13.24 5.16
CA LEU A 262 -1.69 13.37 4.90
C LEU A 262 -2.50 12.27 5.60
N GLU A 263 -2.02 11.03 5.54
CA GLU A 263 -2.60 9.90 6.26
C GLU A 263 -2.62 10.10 7.79
N LEU A 264 -1.53 10.68 8.34
CA LEU A 264 -1.43 10.94 9.77
C LEU A 264 -2.31 12.10 10.25
N LEU A 265 -2.57 13.08 9.39
CA LEU A 265 -3.33 14.30 9.76
C LEU A 265 -4.82 14.05 9.81
N ASP A 266 -5.30 13.03 9.12
CA ASP A 266 -6.69 12.61 9.07
C ASP A 266 -7.70 13.79 9.08
N PHE A 267 -8.46 13.98 8.02
CA PHE A 267 -9.42 15.06 7.91
C PHE A 267 -10.80 14.53 7.51
N PRO A 268 -11.88 15.30 7.81
CA PRO A 268 -13.22 14.90 7.41
C PRO A 268 -13.33 14.70 5.90
N PRO A 269 -14.09 13.68 5.44
CA PRO A 269 -14.17 13.34 4.03
C PRO A 269 -14.72 14.49 3.18
N LEU A 270 -13.96 14.87 2.14
CA LEU A 270 -14.38 15.84 1.14
C LEU A 270 -15.46 15.21 0.26
N PHE A 271 -16.58 15.97 0.08
CA PHE A 271 -17.73 15.50 -0.71
C PHE A 271 -18.31 14.16 -0.23
N TRP A 272 -18.10 13.79 1.03
CA TRP A 272 -18.57 12.52 1.62
C TRP A 272 -18.02 11.25 0.96
N VAL A 273 -16.95 11.35 0.18
CA VAL A 273 -16.34 10.25 -0.58
C VAL A 273 -14.82 10.20 -0.41
N PHE A 274 -14.16 11.35 -0.32
CA PHE A 274 -12.71 11.48 -0.34
C PHE A 274 -12.19 11.84 1.05
N ASP A 275 -11.88 10.85 1.85
CA ASP A 275 -11.10 11.01 3.07
C ASP A 275 -9.59 11.12 2.78
N ALA A 276 -8.79 11.32 3.82
CA ALA A 276 -7.35 11.43 3.70
C ALA A 276 -6.73 10.18 3.04
N HIS A 277 -7.25 9.00 3.38
CA HIS A 277 -6.80 7.73 2.89
C HIS A 277 -7.09 7.53 1.39
N ALA A 278 -8.32 7.81 0.94
CA ALA A 278 -8.67 7.76 -0.48
C ALA A 278 -7.83 8.74 -1.32
N ILE A 279 -7.59 9.96 -0.81
CA ILE A 279 -6.74 10.95 -1.49
C ILE A 279 -5.29 10.46 -1.55
N TRP A 280 -4.79 9.82 -0.48
CA TRP A 280 -3.47 9.19 -0.49
C TRP A 280 -3.37 8.16 -1.63
N HIS A 281 -4.32 7.23 -1.73
CA HIS A 281 -4.36 6.23 -2.80
C HIS A 281 -4.40 6.86 -4.21
N ILE A 282 -5.24 7.88 -4.42
CA ILE A 282 -5.34 8.56 -5.73
C ILE A 282 -4.02 9.26 -6.06
N SER A 283 -3.44 9.95 -5.10
CA SER A 283 -2.21 10.74 -5.28
C SER A 283 -0.98 9.87 -5.51
N THR A 284 -0.96 8.61 -5.07
CA THR A 284 0.13 7.67 -5.33
C THR A 284 0.18 7.17 -6.77
N ILE A 285 -0.92 7.26 -7.55
CA ILE A 285 -0.94 6.83 -8.96
C ILE A 285 0.14 7.58 -9.80
N PRO A 286 0.14 8.92 -9.89
CA PRO A 286 1.16 9.64 -10.65
C PRO A 286 2.57 9.48 -10.04
N VAL A 287 2.68 9.31 -8.73
CA VAL A 287 3.96 9.08 -8.06
C VAL A 287 4.57 7.75 -8.50
N ASN A 288 3.79 6.68 -8.58
CA ASN A 288 4.23 5.39 -9.12
C ASN A 288 4.71 5.51 -10.56
N ILE A 289 3.97 6.20 -11.42
CA ILE A 289 4.36 6.43 -12.82
C ILE A 289 5.70 7.16 -12.91
N LEU A 290 5.89 8.20 -12.10
CA LEU A 290 7.12 8.97 -12.07
C LEU A 290 8.31 8.14 -11.55
N PHE A 291 8.07 7.29 -10.54
CA PHE A 291 9.10 6.40 -10.01
C PHE A 291 9.58 5.39 -11.06
N TYR A 292 8.67 4.76 -11.79
CA TYR A 292 9.06 3.89 -12.90
C TYR A 292 9.79 4.64 -14.01
N SER A 293 9.41 5.88 -14.30
CA SER A 293 10.16 6.72 -15.25
C SER A 293 11.60 6.93 -14.78
N PHE A 294 11.81 7.18 -13.49
CA PHE A 294 13.14 7.22 -12.90
C PHE A 294 13.89 5.88 -13.05
N LEU A 295 13.24 4.76 -12.73
CA LEU A 295 13.86 3.42 -12.82
C LEU A 295 14.29 3.07 -14.26
N VAL A 296 13.52 3.48 -15.27
CA VAL A 296 13.87 3.30 -16.69
C VAL A 296 15.13 4.08 -17.02
N ASP A 297 15.14 5.39 -16.73
CA ASP A 297 16.28 6.25 -17.05
C ASP A 297 17.57 5.79 -16.36
N ASP A 298 17.47 5.42 -15.07
CA ASP A 298 18.62 4.95 -14.29
C ASP A 298 19.15 3.61 -14.80
N SER A 299 18.25 2.69 -15.15
CA SER A 299 18.63 1.37 -15.71
C SER A 299 19.30 1.49 -17.07
N LEU A 300 18.85 2.39 -17.93
CA LEU A 300 19.46 2.66 -19.23
C LEU A 300 20.82 3.35 -19.08
N TYR A 301 20.95 4.30 -18.17
CA TYR A 301 22.22 4.94 -17.85
C TYR A 301 23.25 3.91 -17.39
N LEU A 302 22.89 3.02 -16.45
CA LEU A 302 23.76 1.97 -15.96
C LEU A 302 24.20 0.99 -17.07
N LEU A 303 23.28 0.65 -17.95
CA LEU A 303 23.58 -0.21 -19.11
C LEU A 303 24.63 0.43 -20.02
N LYS A 304 24.48 1.73 -20.33
CA LYS A 304 25.44 2.49 -21.14
C LYS A 304 26.79 2.57 -20.45
N ALA A 305 26.84 2.93 -19.18
CA ALA A 305 28.08 3.03 -18.42
C ALA A 305 28.82 1.68 -18.36
N ASN A 306 28.12 0.57 -18.18
CA ASN A 306 28.73 -0.78 -18.22
C ASN A 306 29.30 -1.13 -19.61
N SER A 307 28.60 -0.74 -20.68
CA SER A 307 29.07 -1.02 -22.05
C SER A 307 30.30 -0.19 -22.44
N GLU A 308 30.47 0.98 -21.84
CA GLU A 308 31.66 1.81 -22.06
C GLU A 308 32.89 1.24 -21.33
N ILE A 309 32.73 0.69 -20.13
CA ILE A 309 33.82 0.03 -19.39
C ILE A 309 34.30 -1.19 -20.15
N LEU A 310 33.42 -2.07 -20.66
CA LEU A 310 33.77 -3.27 -21.41
C LEU A 310 34.46 -3.01 -22.77
N LYS A 311 34.48 -1.77 -23.25
CA LYS A 311 35.21 -1.42 -24.49
C LYS A 311 36.62 -0.91 -24.24
N ILE A 312 36.97 -0.65 -22.98
CA ILE A 312 38.28 -0.12 -22.58
C ILE A 312 39.19 -1.25 -22.11
N ASP A 313 38.63 -2.37 -21.69
CA ASP A 313 39.33 -3.63 -21.39
C ASP A 313 39.47 -4.52 -22.65
#